data_d751eb87732e31bc2c98f2c8bc298a68
#
_entry.id   d751eb87732e31bc2c98f2c8bc298a68
#
_cell.length_a   1.000
_cell.length_b   1.000
_cell.length_c   1.000
_cell.angle_alpha   90.00
_cell.angle_beta   90.00
_cell.angle_gamma   90.00
#
_symmetry.space_group_name_H-M   'P 1'
#
loop_
_entity.id
_entity.type
_entity.pdbx_description
1 polymer ?
#
loop_
_entity_poly.entity_id
_entity_poly.type
_entity_poly.pdbx_seq_one_letter_code
_entity_poly.pdbx_strand_id
1 'polypeptide(L)'
;MTTVGIVTGMEKLYTIMTSCLETENVTDGLLEDVETIINSYYNEAHLEEPIVWVTQHPARANRQADLSQTMELTVPFEFDCGVYEVDLEDSNLASQNLANRVIMSILNNWQTIQSTELPGQRLIKNITLDTYSPVGYVNVTNKSDKVAVTGVILNVNIILNWRMCYQRIQQQQDLEEQTEEE
;
A
#
# COMPACT_ATOMS: atom_id res chain seq x y z
N MET A 1 21.55 7.90 -15.46
CA MET A 1 21.37 6.58 -14.80
C MET A 1 19.95 6.51 -14.28
N THR A 2 19.11 5.88 -15.01
CA THR A 2 17.66 5.86 -14.71
C THR A 2 17.38 4.74 -13.70
N THR A 3 16.94 5.10 -12.53
CA THR A 3 16.45 4.22 -11.46
C THR A 3 15.10 3.53 -11.80
N VAL A 4 14.81 3.40 -13.08
CA VAL A 4 13.51 2.94 -13.62
C VAL A 4 13.03 1.62 -13.00
N GLY A 5 13.93 0.66 -12.75
CA GLY A 5 13.52 -0.65 -12.23
C GLY A 5 13.05 -0.67 -10.77
N ILE A 6 13.47 0.30 -9.93
CA ILE A 6 13.04 0.37 -8.52
C ILE A 6 11.72 1.11 -8.41
N VAL A 7 11.58 2.23 -9.14
CA VAL A 7 10.35 3.05 -9.14
C VAL A 7 9.15 2.26 -9.65
N THR A 8 9.26 1.64 -10.83
CA THR A 8 8.17 0.82 -11.41
C THR A 8 7.73 -0.34 -10.51
N GLY A 9 8.65 -0.90 -9.73
CA GLY A 9 8.31 -1.96 -8.76
C GLY A 9 7.52 -1.44 -7.57
N MET A 10 7.80 -0.23 -7.10
CA MET A 10 7.07 0.40 -5.99
C MET A 10 5.67 0.85 -6.42
N GLU A 11 5.54 1.44 -7.62
CA GLU A 11 4.25 1.80 -8.22
C GLU A 11 3.36 0.56 -8.41
N LYS A 12 3.94 -0.53 -8.92
CA LYS A 12 3.20 -1.78 -9.07
C LYS A 12 2.75 -2.35 -7.72
N LEU A 13 3.59 -2.27 -6.70
CA LEU A 13 3.23 -2.70 -5.35
C LEU A 13 2.05 -1.88 -4.80
N TYR A 14 2.09 -0.56 -4.98
CA TYR A 14 0.96 0.30 -4.63
C TYR A 14 -0.32 -0.14 -5.35
N THR A 15 -0.26 -0.32 -6.67
CA THR A 15 -1.40 -0.79 -7.47
C THR A 15 -1.95 -2.12 -6.98
N ILE A 16 -1.10 -3.08 -6.60
CA ILE A 16 -1.53 -4.37 -6.06
C ILE A 16 -2.30 -4.17 -4.75
N MET A 17 -1.77 -3.36 -3.85
CA MET A 17 -2.40 -3.13 -2.54
C MET A 17 -3.77 -2.43 -2.67
N THR A 18 -3.87 -1.42 -3.55
CA THR A 18 -5.14 -0.74 -3.81
C THR A 18 -6.15 -1.65 -4.54
N SER A 19 -5.71 -2.43 -5.52
CA SER A 19 -6.57 -3.39 -6.23
C SER A 19 -7.17 -4.45 -5.29
N CYS A 20 -6.46 -4.84 -4.23
CA CYS A 20 -7.03 -5.74 -3.23
C CYS A 20 -8.21 -5.10 -2.49
N LEU A 21 -8.15 -3.81 -2.20
CA LEU A 21 -9.26 -3.08 -1.58
C LEU A 21 -10.42 -2.90 -2.58
N GLU A 22 -10.11 -2.52 -3.81
CA GLU A 22 -11.10 -2.34 -4.89
C GLU A 22 -11.84 -3.65 -5.21
N THR A 23 -11.16 -4.79 -5.11
CA THR A 23 -11.79 -6.12 -5.32
C THR A 23 -12.84 -6.43 -4.25
N GLU A 24 -12.68 -5.92 -3.05
CA GLU A 24 -13.61 -6.07 -1.93
C GLU A 24 -14.62 -4.90 -1.83
N ASN A 25 -14.45 -3.85 -2.64
CA ASN A 25 -15.39 -2.73 -2.74
C ASN A 25 -16.43 -2.98 -3.86
N VAL A 26 -17.14 -4.08 -3.70
CA VAL A 26 -18.20 -4.54 -4.60
C VAL A 26 -19.37 -5.05 -3.78
N THR A 27 -20.54 -5.26 -4.41
CA THR A 27 -21.71 -5.82 -3.73
C THR A 27 -21.38 -7.14 -3.04
N ASP A 28 -21.74 -7.30 -1.78
CA ASP A 28 -21.42 -8.42 -0.90
C ASP A 28 -19.91 -8.54 -0.52
N GLY A 29 -19.07 -7.56 -0.90
CA GLY A 29 -17.67 -7.50 -0.50
C GLY A 29 -17.47 -6.87 0.88
N LEU A 30 -16.28 -7.05 1.45
CA LEU A 30 -15.94 -6.52 2.78
C LEU A 30 -15.97 -4.99 2.88
N LEU A 31 -15.83 -4.29 1.76
CA LEU A 31 -15.74 -2.83 1.65
C LEU A 31 -16.85 -2.24 0.79
N GLU A 32 -18.01 -2.93 0.66
CA GLU A 32 -19.13 -2.52 -0.20
C GLU A 32 -19.69 -1.13 0.11
N ASP A 33 -19.60 -0.70 1.36
CA ASP A 33 -20.08 0.59 1.86
C ASP A 33 -19.02 1.71 1.81
N VAL A 34 -17.81 1.42 1.36
CA VAL A 34 -16.73 2.42 1.27
C VAL A 34 -16.93 3.27 0.01
N GLU A 35 -17.17 4.55 0.22
CA GLU A 35 -17.44 5.50 -0.87
C GLU A 35 -16.15 5.92 -1.59
N THR A 36 -15.03 6.00 -0.85
CA THR A 36 -13.78 6.51 -1.40
C THR A 36 -12.57 5.70 -0.95
N ILE A 37 -11.75 5.24 -1.91
CA ILE A 37 -10.41 4.71 -1.68
C ILE A 37 -9.44 5.59 -2.46
N ILE A 38 -8.51 6.27 -1.78
CA ILE A 38 -7.66 7.29 -2.41
C ILE A 38 -6.23 7.27 -1.92
N ASN A 39 -5.31 7.56 -2.86
CA ASN A 39 -3.89 7.79 -2.56
C ASN A 39 -3.68 9.22 -2.06
N SER A 40 -3.88 9.44 -0.78
CA SER A 40 -3.68 10.74 -0.15
C SER A 40 -3.50 10.60 1.35
N TYR A 41 -3.00 11.65 1.98
CA TYR A 41 -3.09 11.82 3.42
C TYR A 41 -4.51 12.31 3.80
N TYR A 42 -4.98 11.95 5.00
CA TYR A 42 -6.34 12.18 5.51
C TYR A 42 -6.77 13.66 5.68
N ASN A 43 -6.07 14.63 5.11
CA ASN A 43 -6.39 16.06 5.24
C ASN A 43 -7.19 16.63 4.06
N GLU A 44 -7.61 15.81 3.09
CA GLU A 44 -8.43 16.27 1.98
C GLU A 44 -9.92 16.18 2.31
N ALA A 45 -10.52 17.33 2.51
CA ALA A 45 -11.77 17.55 3.21
C ALA A 45 -13.06 17.47 2.38
N HIS A 46 -13.06 16.88 1.20
CA HIS A 46 -14.21 16.89 0.29
C HIS A 46 -14.71 15.51 -0.14
N LEU A 47 -14.22 14.47 0.52
CA LEU A 47 -14.47 13.11 0.12
C LEU A 47 -15.69 12.56 0.86
N GLU A 48 -16.45 11.70 0.18
CA GLU A 48 -17.57 10.98 0.75
C GLU A 48 -17.08 9.86 1.64
N GLU A 49 -17.78 9.63 2.73
CA GLU A 49 -17.45 8.67 3.80
C GLU A 49 -18.41 7.48 3.75
N PRO A 50 -18.00 6.28 4.15
CA PRO A 50 -16.70 5.86 4.69
C PRO A 50 -15.55 5.93 3.67
N ILE A 51 -14.36 6.34 4.16
CA ILE A 51 -13.21 6.58 3.30
C ILE A 51 -11.97 5.81 3.78
N VAL A 52 -11.15 5.34 2.82
CA VAL A 52 -9.84 4.75 3.08
C VAL A 52 -8.77 5.55 2.33
N TRP A 53 -7.90 6.23 3.08
CA TRP A 53 -6.69 6.83 2.54
C TRP A 53 -5.57 5.79 2.54
N VAL A 54 -4.88 5.66 1.42
CA VAL A 54 -3.77 4.70 1.26
C VAL A 54 -2.50 5.46 0.99
N THR A 55 -1.53 5.34 1.89
CA THR A 55 -0.22 5.98 1.75
C THR A 55 0.89 4.93 1.74
N GLN A 56 1.69 4.94 0.68
CA GLN A 56 2.91 4.14 0.60
C GLN A 56 4.09 4.95 1.10
N HIS A 57 4.73 4.48 2.16
CA HIS A 57 5.94 5.09 2.71
C HIS A 57 7.21 4.63 1.99
N PRO A 58 8.32 5.39 2.10
CA PRO A 58 9.60 5.00 1.52
C PRO A 58 10.07 3.64 2.05
N ALA A 59 10.58 2.80 1.14
CA ALA A 59 11.14 1.50 1.48
C ALA A 59 12.36 1.63 2.42
N ARG A 60 12.45 0.73 3.39
CA ARG A 60 13.57 0.63 4.32
C ARG A 60 14.34 -0.64 4.03
N ALA A 61 15.65 -0.54 3.88
CA ALA A 61 16.52 -1.71 3.76
C ALA A 61 16.71 -2.36 5.13
N ASN A 62 16.38 -3.62 5.25
CA ASN A 62 16.76 -4.41 6.40
C ASN A 62 18.24 -4.75 6.25
N ARG A 63 19.07 -4.20 7.14
CA ARG A 63 20.51 -4.46 7.17
C ARG A 63 20.77 -5.88 7.68
N GLN A 64 20.56 -6.87 6.87
CA GLN A 64 21.39 -8.05 6.93
C GLN A 64 22.54 -7.83 5.96
N ALA A 65 23.61 -7.25 6.48
CA ALA A 65 24.88 -7.11 5.78
C ALA A 65 25.49 -8.49 5.62
N ASP A 66 25.02 -9.23 4.67
CA ASP A 66 25.66 -10.46 4.31
C ASP A 66 25.99 -10.48 2.82
N LEU A 67 27.10 -11.13 2.53
CA LEU A 67 27.63 -11.51 1.22
C LEU A 67 26.59 -12.20 0.32
N SER A 68 25.34 -12.29 0.74
CA SER A 68 24.20 -12.76 -0.04
C SER A 68 23.82 -11.70 -1.07
N GLN A 69 23.68 -12.11 -2.30
CA GLN A 69 23.24 -11.25 -3.42
C GLN A 69 21.77 -10.81 -3.30
N THR A 70 21.18 -10.99 -2.14
CA THR A 70 19.79 -10.67 -1.83
C THR A 70 19.69 -9.61 -0.75
N MET A 71 18.80 -8.65 -0.94
CA MET A 71 18.45 -7.64 0.05
C MET A 71 16.98 -7.75 0.38
N GLU A 72 16.64 -7.64 1.63
CA GLU A 72 15.26 -7.51 2.08
C GLU A 72 14.92 -6.03 2.25
N LEU A 73 13.79 -5.62 1.65
CA LEU A 73 13.21 -4.30 1.81
C LEU A 73 11.88 -4.42 2.54
N THR A 74 11.64 -3.52 3.48
CA THR A 74 10.34 -3.31 4.10
C THR A 74 9.71 -2.06 3.52
N VAL A 75 8.53 -2.18 2.96
CA VAL A 75 7.72 -1.07 2.43
C VAL A 75 6.50 -0.92 3.32
N PRO A 76 6.43 0.13 4.16
CA PRO A 76 5.25 0.38 4.97
C PRO A 76 4.11 0.95 4.10
N PHE A 77 2.92 0.42 4.31
CA PHE A 77 1.66 0.96 3.81
C PHE A 77 0.80 1.40 4.99
N GLU A 78 0.38 2.63 4.98
CA GLU A 78 -0.54 3.20 5.94
C GLU A 78 -1.93 3.29 5.33
N PHE A 79 -2.92 2.80 6.07
CA PHE A 79 -4.33 2.85 5.73
C PHE A 79 -5.04 3.62 6.82
N ASP A 80 -5.50 4.82 6.50
CA ASP A 80 -6.29 5.64 7.40
C ASP A 80 -7.76 5.45 7.06
N CYS A 81 -8.51 4.90 8.00
CA CYS A 81 -9.91 4.51 7.83
C CYS A 81 -10.82 5.54 8.51
N GLY A 82 -11.45 6.41 7.71
CA GLY A 82 -12.28 7.50 8.18
C GLY A 82 -13.78 7.19 8.09
N VAL A 83 -14.50 7.40 9.19
CA VAL A 83 -15.95 7.25 9.26
C VAL A 83 -16.55 8.39 10.05
N TYR A 84 -17.68 8.90 9.59
CA TYR A 84 -18.50 9.87 10.29
C TYR A 84 -19.84 9.23 10.69
N GLU A 85 -20.17 9.36 11.95
CA GLU A 85 -21.47 9.05 12.50
C GLU A 85 -21.93 10.21 13.41
N VAL A 86 -23.21 10.30 13.65
CA VAL A 86 -23.78 11.36 14.49
C VAL A 86 -23.26 11.29 15.93
N ASP A 87 -23.06 10.06 16.43
CA ASP A 87 -22.46 9.81 17.75
C ASP A 87 -20.96 9.53 17.62
N LEU A 88 -20.15 10.15 18.47
CA LEU A 88 -18.70 9.99 18.45
C LEU A 88 -18.25 8.58 18.87
N GLU A 89 -19.00 7.92 19.75
CA GLU A 89 -18.68 6.55 20.18
C GLU A 89 -18.93 5.58 19.01
N ASP A 90 -20.04 5.75 18.29
CA ASP A 90 -20.38 4.98 17.12
C ASP A 90 -19.36 5.22 15.99
N SER A 91 -18.94 6.47 15.75
CA SER A 91 -17.89 6.82 14.78
C SER A 91 -16.57 6.10 15.08
N ASN A 92 -16.18 6.04 16.36
CA ASN A 92 -14.97 5.36 16.78
C ASN A 92 -15.03 3.86 16.49
N LEU A 93 -16.14 3.24 16.85
CA LEU A 93 -16.34 1.81 16.60
C LEU A 93 -16.40 1.51 15.11
N ALA A 94 -17.08 2.33 14.34
CA ALA A 94 -17.20 2.20 12.90
C ALA A 94 -15.85 2.33 12.20
N SER A 95 -15.00 3.31 12.58
CA SER A 95 -13.66 3.46 12.00
C SER A 95 -12.73 2.29 12.31
N GLN A 96 -12.82 1.71 13.52
CA GLN A 96 -12.08 0.51 13.90
C GLN A 96 -12.57 -0.73 13.13
N ASN A 97 -13.88 -0.86 12.94
CA ASN A 97 -14.45 -1.93 12.13
C ASN A 97 -14.02 -1.82 10.66
N LEU A 98 -13.98 -0.61 10.10
CA LEU A 98 -13.46 -0.38 8.76
C LEU A 98 -11.98 -0.77 8.65
N ALA A 99 -11.15 -0.39 9.62
CA ALA A 99 -9.74 -0.78 9.66
C ALA A 99 -9.55 -2.30 9.70
N ASN A 100 -10.37 -3.01 10.48
CA ASN A 100 -10.35 -4.47 10.50
C ASN A 100 -10.76 -5.08 9.15
N ARG A 101 -11.77 -4.52 8.48
CA ARG A 101 -12.20 -4.96 7.14
C ARG A 101 -11.10 -4.72 6.09
N VAL A 102 -10.38 -3.60 6.15
CA VAL A 102 -9.21 -3.33 5.30
C VAL A 102 -8.11 -4.39 5.51
N ILE A 103 -7.78 -4.73 6.76
CA ILE A 103 -6.81 -5.80 7.04
C ILE A 103 -7.30 -7.14 6.45
N MET A 104 -8.56 -7.49 6.65
CA MET A 104 -9.14 -8.73 6.13
C MET A 104 -9.15 -8.77 4.61
N SER A 105 -9.42 -7.64 3.93
CA SER A 105 -9.36 -7.53 2.48
C SER A 105 -7.96 -7.85 1.93
N ILE A 106 -6.92 -7.35 2.58
CA ILE A 106 -5.53 -7.66 2.23
C ILE A 106 -5.22 -9.16 2.48
N LEU A 107 -5.65 -9.70 3.60
CA LEU A 107 -5.41 -11.12 3.95
C LEU A 107 -6.16 -12.06 3.01
N ASN A 108 -7.38 -11.77 2.63
CA ASN A 108 -8.15 -12.58 1.68
C ASN A 108 -7.49 -12.64 0.31
N ASN A 109 -6.82 -11.56 -0.09
CA ASN A 109 -6.12 -11.43 -1.37
C ASN A 109 -4.63 -11.84 -1.29
N TRP A 110 -4.18 -12.43 -0.18
CA TRP A 110 -2.78 -12.77 0.05
C TRP A 110 -2.15 -13.63 -1.06
N GLN A 111 -2.85 -14.64 -1.54
CA GLN A 111 -2.33 -15.50 -2.61
C GLN A 111 -2.11 -14.72 -3.91
N THR A 112 -3.01 -13.81 -4.26
CA THR A 112 -2.88 -12.94 -5.41
C THR A 112 -1.70 -12.00 -5.24
N ILE A 113 -1.54 -11.38 -4.07
CA ILE A 113 -0.42 -10.49 -3.75
C ILE A 113 0.91 -11.26 -3.89
N GLN A 114 1.01 -12.43 -3.28
CA GLN A 114 2.23 -13.24 -3.27
C GLN A 114 2.61 -13.77 -4.66
N SER A 115 1.62 -14.12 -5.49
CA SER A 115 1.85 -14.64 -6.84
C SER A 115 2.18 -13.56 -7.86
N THR A 116 2.00 -12.28 -7.51
CA THR A 116 2.25 -11.19 -8.45
C THR A 116 3.74 -10.97 -8.63
N GLU A 117 4.20 -11.12 -9.86
CA GLU A 117 5.59 -10.80 -10.21
C GLU A 117 5.83 -9.30 -10.19
N LEU A 118 6.75 -8.87 -9.34
CA LEU A 118 7.27 -7.52 -9.33
C LEU A 118 8.44 -7.38 -10.31
N PRO A 119 8.57 -6.25 -11.01
CA PRO A 119 9.72 -5.99 -11.87
C PRO A 119 11.05 -6.19 -11.13
N GLY A 120 12.03 -6.82 -11.79
CA GLY A 120 13.34 -7.11 -11.22
C GLY A 120 13.39 -8.36 -10.36
N GLN A 121 12.49 -9.32 -10.58
CA GLN A 121 12.42 -10.61 -9.87
C GLN A 121 12.33 -10.45 -8.34
N ARG A 122 11.52 -9.51 -7.92
CA ARG A 122 11.20 -9.27 -6.51
C ARG A 122 10.11 -10.23 -6.09
N LEU A 123 10.31 -10.83 -4.94
CA LEU A 123 9.32 -11.69 -4.30
C LEU A 123 8.77 -10.97 -3.07
N ILE A 124 7.46 -10.91 -2.96
CA ILE A 124 6.80 -10.49 -1.73
C ILE A 124 6.89 -11.67 -0.77
N LYS A 125 7.66 -11.50 0.31
CA LYS A 125 7.93 -12.53 1.30
C LYS A 125 6.76 -12.73 2.24
N ASN A 126 6.31 -11.63 2.84
CA ASN A 126 5.19 -11.58 3.76
C ASN A 126 4.67 -10.15 3.94
N ILE A 127 3.50 -10.05 4.56
CA ILE A 127 2.95 -8.80 5.08
C ILE A 127 2.80 -8.98 6.59
N THR A 128 3.21 -7.97 7.34
CA THR A 128 3.11 -7.97 8.80
C THR A 128 2.39 -6.71 9.28
N LEU A 129 1.52 -6.86 10.26
CA LEU A 129 0.93 -5.71 10.94
C LEU A 129 2.02 -5.07 11.82
N ASP A 130 2.29 -3.79 11.59
CA ASP A 130 3.24 -3.00 12.36
C ASP A 130 2.54 -2.21 13.45
N THR A 131 1.55 -1.40 13.05
CA THR A 131 0.84 -0.53 13.96
C THR A 131 -0.66 -0.60 13.70
N TYR A 132 -1.41 -0.63 14.77
CA TYR A 132 -2.85 -0.39 14.80
C TYR A 132 -3.08 0.77 15.78
N SER A 133 -3.38 1.94 15.26
CA SER A 133 -3.55 3.15 16.06
C SER A 133 -5.04 3.47 16.21
N PRO A 134 -5.61 3.31 17.40
CA PRO A 134 -6.98 3.69 17.61
C PRO A 134 -7.12 5.21 17.55
N VAL A 135 -8.08 5.61 16.84
CA VAL A 135 -8.80 6.86 16.71
C VAL A 135 -8.06 8.16 16.98
N GLY A 136 -7.70 8.81 15.87
CA GLY A 136 -7.62 10.26 15.81
C GLY A 136 -8.94 10.86 15.33
N TYR A 137 -9.09 12.17 15.49
CA TYR A 137 -10.19 12.93 14.91
C TYR A 137 -9.66 13.94 13.92
N VAL A 138 -10.21 13.94 12.72
CA VAL A 138 -9.87 14.91 11.69
C VAL A 138 -11.02 15.91 11.55
N ASN A 139 -10.70 17.20 11.56
CA ASN A 139 -11.67 18.23 11.23
C ASN A 139 -11.87 18.25 9.71
N VAL A 140 -13.08 18.02 9.29
CA VAL A 140 -13.46 18.18 7.89
C VAL A 140 -13.62 19.66 7.58
N THR A 141 -12.93 20.16 6.56
CA THR A 141 -13.00 21.58 6.17
C THR A 141 -14.42 21.92 5.75
N ASN A 142 -14.98 23.00 6.32
CA ASN A 142 -16.34 23.48 6.10
C ASN A 142 -17.48 22.65 6.72
N LYS A 143 -17.17 21.65 7.55
CA LYS A 143 -18.15 21.00 8.42
C LYS A 143 -17.75 21.23 9.88
N SER A 144 -18.73 21.38 10.76
CA SER A 144 -18.50 21.41 12.22
C SER A 144 -18.18 20.04 12.80
N ASP A 145 -18.30 19.03 11.98
CA ASP A 145 -18.24 17.63 12.33
C ASP A 145 -16.83 17.09 12.25
N LYS A 146 -16.52 16.10 13.08
CA LYS A 146 -15.24 15.43 13.13
C LYS A 146 -15.37 14.00 12.59
N VAL A 147 -14.49 13.64 11.67
CA VAL A 147 -14.35 12.28 11.19
C VAL A 147 -13.47 11.50 12.16
N ALA A 148 -13.93 10.36 12.62
CA ALA A 148 -13.11 9.43 13.38
C ALA A 148 -12.21 8.65 12.42
N VAL A 149 -10.92 8.61 12.70
CA VAL A 149 -9.92 7.93 11.84
C VAL A 149 -9.16 6.89 12.65
N THR A 150 -9.10 5.67 12.16
CA THR A 150 -8.23 4.61 12.67
C THR A 150 -7.15 4.31 11.65
N GLY A 151 -5.90 4.48 12.05
CA GLY A 151 -4.73 4.19 11.22
C GLY A 151 -4.22 2.76 11.40
N VAL A 152 -3.88 2.11 10.27
CA VAL A 152 -3.25 0.79 10.24
C VAL A 152 -2.00 0.85 9.39
N ILE A 153 -0.86 0.38 9.91
CA ILE A 153 0.37 0.25 9.13
C ILE A 153 0.68 -1.23 8.91
N LEU A 154 0.74 -1.60 7.64
CA LEU A 154 1.17 -2.91 7.19
C LEU A 154 2.55 -2.81 6.53
N ASN A 155 3.49 -3.62 6.99
CA ASN A 155 4.81 -3.75 6.38
C ASN A 155 4.81 -4.85 5.33
N VAL A 156 5.06 -4.49 4.07
CA VAL A 156 5.26 -5.44 2.98
C VAL A 156 6.76 -5.72 2.85
N ASN A 157 7.17 -6.95 3.12
CA ASN A 157 8.56 -7.36 3.05
C ASN A 157 8.85 -7.99 1.69
N ILE A 158 9.83 -7.44 0.98
CA ILE A 158 10.20 -7.82 -0.40
C ILE A 158 11.64 -8.30 -0.42
N ILE A 159 11.89 -9.39 -1.14
CA ILE A 159 13.25 -9.86 -1.41
C ILE A 159 13.69 -9.33 -2.78
N LEU A 160 14.80 -8.62 -2.82
CA LEU A 160 15.48 -8.18 -4.04
C LEU A 160 16.69 -9.07 -4.31
N ASN A 161 16.80 -9.57 -5.55
CA ASN A 161 18.03 -10.17 -6.05
C ASN A 161 18.82 -9.13 -6.86
N TRP A 162 19.87 -8.57 -6.26
CA TRP A 162 20.69 -7.52 -6.86
C TRP A 162 21.37 -7.95 -8.17
N ARG A 163 21.84 -9.19 -8.23
CA ARG A 163 22.58 -9.68 -9.40
C ARG A 163 21.73 -9.70 -10.66
N MET A 164 20.47 -10.08 -10.50
CA MET A 164 19.53 -10.15 -11.62
C MET A 164 19.02 -8.75 -12.04
N CYS A 165 18.89 -7.83 -11.08
CA CYS A 165 18.58 -6.43 -11.40
C CYS A 165 19.72 -5.79 -12.22
N TYR A 166 20.95 -6.05 -11.86
CA TYR A 166 22.12 -5.49 -12.57
C TYR A 166 22.28 -6.05 -13.98
N GLN A 167 22.10 -7.36 -14.17
CA GLN A 167 22.18 -8.00 -15.48
C GLN A 167 21.10 -7.51 -16.45
N ARG A 168 19.87 -7.26 -15.96
CA ARG A 168 18.81 -6.69 -16.81
C ARG A 168 19.07 -5.25 -17.23
N ILE A 169 19.64 -4.44 -16.34
CA ILE A 169 20.02 -3.06 -16.68
C ILE A 169 21.07 -3.06 -17.78
N GLN A 170 22.08 -3.92 -17.71
CA GLN A 170 23.08 -4.08 -18.77
C GLN A 170 22.46 -4.54 -20.09
N GLN A 171 21.61 -5.55 -20.06
CA GLN A 171 20.94 -6.01 -21.28
C GLN A 171 20.05 -4.97 -21.95
N GLN A 172 19.40 -4.10 -21.16
CA GLN A 172 18.64 -2.99 -21.72
C GLN A 172 19.53 -1.89 -22.31
N GLN A 173 20.65 -1.60 -21.68
CA GLN A 173 21.63 -0.63 -22.22
C GLN A 173 22.23 -1.14 -23.53
N ASP A 174 22.60 -2.43 -23.58
CA ASP A 174 23.13 -3.06 -24.79
C ASP A 174 22.12 -3.07 -25.96
N LEU A 175 20.82 -3.19 -25.66
CA LEU A 175 19.73 -3.12 -26.64
C LEU A 175 19.46 -1.69 -27.13
N GLU A 176 19.55 -0.70 -26.24
CA GLU A 176 19.38 0.71 -26.59
C GLU A 176 20.56 1.21 -27.45
N GLU A 177 21.79 0.80 -27.14
CA GLU A 177 22.98 1.12 -27.95
C GLU A 177 22.90 0.49 -29.34
N GLN A 178 22.36 -0.73 -29.48
CA GLN A 178 22.19 -1.38 -30.80
C GLN A 178 21.10 -0.72 -31.66
N THR A 179 20.09 -0.09 -31.04
CA THR A 179 19.03 0.63 -31.78
C THR A 179 19.43 2.05 -32.18
N GLU A 180 20.47 2.64 -31.61
CA GLU A 180 20.98 3.95 -31.97
C GLU A 180 22.05 3.86 -33.11
N GLU A 181 22.56 2.66 -33.41
CA GLU A 181 23.55 2.44 -34.48
C GLU A 181 22.91 2.01 -35.84
N GLU A 182 21.60 1.78 -35.92
CA GLU A 182 20.87 1.56 -37.17
C GLU A 182 20.15 2.83 -37.67
#